data_7af4e4088f2954a99c561451804f408e
#
_entry.id   7af4e4088f2954a99c561451804f408e
#
_cell.length_a   1.000
_cell.length_b   1.000
_cell.length_c   1.000
_cell.angle_alpha   90.00
_cell.angle_beta   90.00
_cell.angle_gamma   90.00
#
_symmetry.space_group_name_H-M   'P 1'
#
loop_
_entity.id
_entity.type
_entity.pdbx_description
1 polymer ?
#
loop_
_entity_poly.entity_id
_entity_poly.type
_entity_poly.pdbx_seq_one_letter_code
_entity_poly.pdbx_strand_id
1 'polypeptide(L)'
;MSTLPELNSCDTQAFVDTLRGIYEHSPWIPERAAAQRPFATPSALKLALQAVVSAASTDEQLGLIRAHPELAGKAAIAGELTAESTGEQARSGLNLCSAEEYAALHQLNADYNAKFGFPFILAVKGPTGNGLTRQQVIETFTRRLKNQRADEMAECLRQIHRIAEIRLNDLLKLEPDFGPLVMQWSETIGAWSEADDGLTCSYMTPVHRRTAAQIADWMREAGMTAHIDAVGNVVGRYEA
;
A
#
# COMPACT_ATOMS: atom_id res chain seq x y z
N MET A 1 -20.28 -15.67 -0.51
CA MET A 1 -20.06 -14.41 0.23
C MET A 1 -19.51 -14.80 1.57
N SER A 2 -18.38 -14.27 1.97
CA SER A 2 -17.79 -14.63 3.25
C SER A 2 -18.07 -13.53 4.28
N THR A 3 -18.51 -13.95 5.46
CA THR A 3 -18.70 -13.06 6.61
C THR A 3 -17.63 -13.33 7.65
N LEU A 4 -17.38 -12.39 8.57
CA LEU A 4 -16.41 -12.61 9.63
C LEU A 4 -16.75 -13.80 10.54
N PRO A 5 -18.02 -14.05 10.94
CA PRO A 5 -18.40 -15.26 11.66
C PRO A 5 -18.08 -16.56 10.91
N GLU A 6 -18.31 -16.62 9.59
CA GLU A 6 -17.95 -17.77 8.75
C GLU A 6 -16.44 -17.98 8.72
N LEU A 7 -15.63 -16.92 8.55
CA LEU A 7 -14.17 -16.99 8.62
C LEU A 7 -13.67 -17.47 9.99
N ASN A 8 -14.34 -17.10 11.06
CA ASN A 8 -13.98 -17.54 12.40
C ASN A 8 -14.31 -19.01 12.67
N SER A 9 -15.35 -19.55 12.04
CA SER A 9 -15.88 -20.90 12.31
C SER A 9 -15.42 -21.97 11.30
N CYS A 10 -14.92 -21.58 10.13
CA CYS A 10 -14.45 -22.54 9.13
C CYS A 10 -13.12 -23.20 9.56
N ASP A 11 -12.75 -24.31 8.94
CA ASP A 11 -11.44 -24.91 9.13
C ASP A 11 -10.31 -24.01 8.60
N THR A 12 -9.08 -24.32 8.99
CA THR A 12 -7.92 -23.48 8.64
C THR A 12 -7.68 -23.43 7.13
N GLN A 13 -7.91 -24.53 6.43
CA GLN A 13 -7.71 -24.55 4.97
C GLN A 13 -8.74 -23.66 4.26
N ALA A 14 -10.00 -23.73 4.64
CA ALA A 14 -11.06 -22.88 4.10
C ALA A 14 -10.82 -21.39 4.41
N PHE A 15 -10.30 -21.07 5.60
CA PHE A 15 -9.88 -19.71 5.95
C PHE A 15 -8.77 -19.20 5.03
N VAL A 16 -7.71 -20.00 4.84
CA VAL A 16 -6.58 -19.65 3.96
C VAL A 16 -7.04 -19.50 2.51
N ASP A 17 -7.84 -20.43 2.00
CA ASP A 17 -8.34 -20.38 0.63
C ASP A 17 -9.22 -19.16 0.37
N THR A 18 -10.04 -18.77 1.34
CA THR A 18 -10.90 -17.60 1.26
C THR A 18 -10.07 -16.29 1.23
N LEU A 19 -8.97 -16.23 1.98
CA LEU A 19 -8.13 -15.04 2.09
C LEU A 19 -6.92 -15.06 1.14
N ARG A 20 -6.78 -16.07 0.30
CA ARG A 20 -5.64 -16.28 -0.60
C ARG A 20 -5.34 -15.07 -1.50
N GLY A 21 -6.39 -14.37 -1.99
CA GLY A 21 -6.27 -13.23 -2.88
C GLY A 21 -6.00 -11.89 -2.15
N ILE A 22 -6.00 -11.87 -0.80
CA ILE A 22 -5.82 -10.62 -0.04
C ILE A 22 -4.39 -10.09 -0.16
N TYR A 23 -3.39 -10.98 0.00
CA TYR A 23 -1.98 -10.68 -0.25
C TYR A 23 -1.47 -11.48 -1.45
N GLU A 24 -0.93 -10.80 -2.44
CA GLU A 24 -0.53 -11.39 -3.73
C GLU A 24 0.42 -12.58 -3.52
N HIS A 25 0.04 -13.77 -4.01
CA HIS A 25 0.82 -15.01 -3.96
C HIS A 25 1.45 -15.35 -2.59
N SER A 26 0.83 -14.90 -1.49
CA SER A 26 1.39 -15.03 -0.14
C SER A 26 0.44 -15.71 0.85
N PRO A 27 0.08 -16.99 0.63
CA PRO A 27 -0.84 -17.72 1.50
C PRO A 27 -0.32 -17.92 2.94
N TRP A 28 0.99 -17.82 3.15
CA TRP A 28 1.62 -17.91 4.46
C TRP A 28 1.12 -16.85 5.46
N ILE A 29 0.60 -15.71 4.95
CA ILE A 29 0.07 -14.63 5.78
C ILE A 29 -1.25 -15.06 6.46
N PRO A 30 -2.31 -15.44 5.73
CA PRO A 30 -3.52 -15.97 6.37
C PRO A 30 -3.25 -17.29 7.12
N GLU A 31 -2.32 -18.14 6.70
CA GLU A 31 -1.93 -19.36 7.42
C GLU A 31 -1.45 -19.03 8.84
N ARG A 32 -0.55 -18.07 8.99
CA ARG A 32 -0.05 -17.63 10.32
C ARG A 32 -1.11 -16.88 11.12
N ALA A 33 -1.94 -16.06 10.47
CA ALA A 33 -3.03 -15.34 11.15
C ALA A 33 -4.14 -16.27 11.65
N ALA A 34 -4.36 -17.43 11.01
CA ALA A 34 -5.42 -18.38 11.39
C ALA A 34 -5.34 -18.83 12.85
N ALA A 35 -4.14 -18.90 13.44
CA ALA A 35 -3.94 -19.26 14.85
C ALA A 35 -4.49 -18.21 15.84
N GLN A 36 -4.80 -17.01 15.38
CA GLN A 36 -5.31 -15.91 16.22
C GLN A 36 -6.84 -15.82 16.23
N ARG A 37 -7.54 -16.73 15.54
CA ARG A 37 -9.01 -16.79 15.57
C ARG A 37 -9.55 -17.18 16.96
N PRO A 38 -10.76 -16.70 17.33
CA PRO A 38 -11.67 -15.88 16.54
C PRO A 38 -11.34 -14.38 16.58
N PHE A 39 -11.57 -13.67 15.48
CA PHE A 39 -11.44 -12.21 15.40
C PHE A 39 -12.76 -11.55 15.82
N ALA A 40 -12.69 -10.60 16.75
CA ALA A 40 -13.87 -9.90 17.26
C ALA A 40 -14.48 -8.95 16.21
N THR A 41 -13.64 -8.35 15.37
CA THR A 41 -14.06 -7.37 14.33
C THR A 41 -13.27 -7.57 13.04
N PRO A 42 -13.76 -7.08 11.89
CA PRO A 42 -12.97 -7.03 10.67
C PRO A 42 -11.64 -6.29 10.83
N SER A 43 -11.62 -5.22 11.64
CA SER A 43 -10.38 -4.48 11.96
C SER A 43 -9.38 -5.34 12.71
N ALA A 44 -9.82 -6.21 13.65
CA ALA A 44 -8.94 -7.16 14.34
C ALA A 44 -8.31 -8.16 13.35
N LEU A 45 -9.06 -8.66 12.38
CA LEU A 45 -8.52 -9.52 11.31
C LEU A 45 -7.48 -8.75 10.46
N LYS A 46 -7.78 -7.52 10.04
CA LYS A 46 -6.83 -6.67 9.28
C LYS A 46 -5.51 -6.50 10.04
N LEU A 47 -5.59 -6.11 11.32
CA LEU A 47 -4.42 -5.92 12.17
C LEU A 47 -3.62 -7.21 12.36
N ALA A 48 -4.28 -8.36 12.51
CA ALA A 48 -3.61 -9.65 12.63
C ALA A 48 -2.81 -10.00 11.35
N LEU A 49 -3.39 -9.77 10.17
CA LEU A 49 -2.70 -9.98 8.89
C LEU A 49 -1.50 -9.03 8.73
N GLN A 50 -1.65 -7.75 9.10
CA GLN A 50 -0.57 -6.77 9.09
C GLN A 50 0.55 -7.14 10.07
N ALA A 51 0.19 -7.58 11.29
CA ALA A 51 1.15 -8.00 12.30
C ALA A 51 2.00 -9.20 11.84
N VAL A 52 1.41 -10.15 11.11
CA VAL A 52 2.15 -11.28 10.51
C VAL A 52 3.23 -10.77 9.55
N VAL A 53 2.91 -9.81 8.69
CA VAL A 53 3.89 -9.21 7.75
C VAL A 53 4.95 -8.42 8.51
N SER A 54 4.56 -7.63 9.50
CA SER A 54 5.50 -6.82 10.29
C SER A 54 6.48 -7.66 11.09
N ALA A 55 6.05 -8.85 11.56
CA ALA A 55 6.90 -9.81 12.29
C ALA A 55 7.72 -10.71 11.37
N ALA A 56 7.49 -10.67 10.05
CA ALA A 56 8.21 -11.49 9.08
C ALA A 56 9.64 -11.00 8.88
N SER A 57 10.52 -11.91 8.47
CA SER A 57 11.90 -11.56 8.10
C SER A 57 11.94 -10.60 6.91
N THR A 58 13.03 -9.86 6.77
CA THR A 58 13.27 -8.98 5.62
C THR A 58 13.16 -9.73 4.28
N ASP A 59 13.60 -10.97 4.23
CA ASP A 59 13.52 -11.79 3.01
C ASP A 59 12.08 -12.17 2.67
N GLU A 60 11.25 -12.51 3.66
CA GLU A 60 9.82 -12.77 3.45
C GLU A 60 9.08 -11.50 3.01
N GLN A 61 9.38 -10.36 3.62
CA GLN A 61 8.83 -9.07 3.23
C GLN A 61 9.22 -8.68 1.79
N LEU A 62 10.49 -8.90 1.40
CA LEU A 62 10.95 -8.71 0.02
C LEU A 62 10.28 -9.70 -0.93
N GLY A 63 10.08 -10.94 -0.51
CA GLY A 63 9.33 -11.94 -1.27
C GLY A 63 7.90 -11.49 -1.55
N LEU A 64 7.22 -10.95 -0.53
CA LEU A 64 5.87 -10.38 -0.66
C LEU A 64 5.85 -9.21 -1.65
N ILE A 65 6.79 -8.26 -1.56
CA ILE A 65 6.87 -7.13 -2.50
C ILE A 65 7.08 -7.64 -3.92
N ARG A 66 7.99 -8.59 -4.13
CA ARG A 66 8.32 -9.15 -5.45
C ARG A 66 7.21 -10.01 -6.05
N ALA A 67 6.29 -10.50 -5.23
CA ALA A 67 5.12 -11.24 -5.70
C ALA A 67 4.10 -10.35 -6.41
N HIS A 68 4.14 -9.02 -6.19
CA HIS A 68 3.22 -8.08 -6.84
C HIS A 68 3.66 -7.77 -8.27
N PRO A 69 2.71 -7.70 -9.21
CA PRO A 69 3.01 -7.33 -10.59
C PRO A 69 3.33 -5.84 -10.72
N GLU A 70 4.17 -5.51 -11.69
CA GLU A 70 4.44 -4.12 -12.08
C GLU A 70 3.18 -3.43 -12.60
N LEU A 71 3.02 -2.14 -12.29
CA LEU A 71 1.97 -1.32 -12.90
C LEU A 71 2.27 -1.12 -14.40
N ALA A 72 1.27 -1.38 -15.25
CA ALA A 72 1.42 -1.37 -16.71
C ALA A 72 2.63 -2.20 -17.21
N GLY A 73 3.01 -3.22 -16.47
CA GLY A 73 4.13 -4.10 -16.81
C GLY A 73 3.78 -5.15 -17.86
N LYS A 74 4.77 -5.98 -18.21
CA LYS A 74 4.62 -7.04 -19.24
C LYS A 74 3.51 -8.04 -18.89
N ALA A 75 3.33 -8.40 -17.62
CA ALA A 75 2.28 -9.31 -17.17
C ALA A 75 0.87 -8.73 -17.41
N ALA A 76 0.70 -7.41 -17.29
CA ALA A 76 -0.57 -6.75 -17.58
C ALA A 76 -0.93 -6.85 -19.08
N ILE A 77 0.07 -6.73 -19.97
CA ILE A 77 -0.11 -6.83 -21.41
C ILE A 77 -0.38 -8.27 -21.83
N ALA A 78 0.30 -9.24 -21.21
CA ALA A 78 0.15 -10.67 -21.51
C ALA A 78 -1.14 -11.27 -20.93
N GLY A 79 -1.89 -10.54 -20.09
CA GLY A 79 -3.08 -11.07 -19.40
C GLY A 79 -2.74 -12.08 -18.29
N GLU A 80 -1.54 -12.01 -17.74
CA GLU A 80 -1.00 -12.93 -16.72
C GLU A 80 -1.20 -12.42 -15.28
N LEU A 81 -1.96 -11.34 -15.11
CA LEU A 81 -2.28 -10.80 -13.78
C LEU A 81 -3.33 -11.66 -13.07
N THR A 82 -3.32 -11.65 -11.73
CA THR A 82 -4.45 -12.15 -10.95
C THR A 82 -5.72 -11.36 -11.27
N ALA A 83 -6.89 -11.92 -10.99
CA ALA A 83 -8.17 -11.27 -11.25
C ALA A 83 -8.27 -9.94 -10.46
N GLU A 84 -7.77 -9.91 -9.23
CA GLU A 84 -7.72 -8.75 -8.36
C GLU A 84 -6.82 -7.66 -8.96
N SER A 85 -5.60 -7.99 -9.33
CA SER A 85 -4.62 -7.05 -9.93
C SER A 85 -5.09 -6.52 -11.30
N THR A 86 -5.74 -7.37 -12.12
CA THR A 86 -6.35 -6.94 -13.38
C THR A 86 -7.43 -5.89 -13.14
N GLY A 87 -8.34 -6.16 -12.19
CA GLY A 87 -9.41 -5.24 -11.84
C GLY A 87 -8.91 -3.90 -11.28
N GLU A 88 -7.87 -3.94 -10.46
CA GLU A 88 -7.25 -2.75 -9.86
C GLU A 88 -6.59 -1.86 -10.92
N GLN A 89 -5.78 -2.42 -11.82
CA GLN A 89 -5.14 -1.67 -12.90
C GLN A 89 -6.15 -1.14 -13.93
N ALA A 90 -7.19 -1.89 -14.26
CA ALA A 90 -8.24 -1.44 -15.17
C ALA A 90 -9.02 -0.23 -14.62
N ARG A 91 -9.31 -0.21 -13.30
CA ARG A 91 -10.01 0.92 -12.66
C ARG A 91 -9.22 2.22 -12.66
N SER A 92 -7.88 2.16 -12.63
CA SER A 92 -6.99 3.33 -12.75
C SER A 92 -6.81 3.81 -14.20
N GLY A 93 -7.40 3.12 -15.17
CA GLY A 93 -7.27 3.44 -16.59
C GLY A 93 -5.86 3.16 -17.16
N LEU A 94 -5.03 2.42 -16.46
CA LEU A 94 -3.68 2.06 -16.93
C LEU A 94 -3.69 1.21 -18.20
N ASN A 95 -4.80 0.53 -18.49
CA ASN A 95 -5.04 -0.17 -19.75
C ASN A 95 -5.35 0.76 -20.95
N LEU A 96 -5.53 2.07 -20.70
CA LEU A 96 -5.86 3.09 -21.69
C LEU A 96 -4.73 4.12 -21.86
N CYS A 97 -3.51 3.78 -21.47
CA CYS A 97 -2.34 4.65 -21.60
C CYS A 97 -2.09 5.01 -23.06
N SER A 98 -1.70 6.29 -23.31
CA SER A 98 -1.11 6.67 -24.60
C SER A 98 0.24 5.98 -24.80
N ALA A 99 0.75 5.99 -26.03
CA ALA A 99 2.07 5.41 -26.32
C ALA A 99 3.18 6.10 -25.49
N GLU A 100 3.08 7.40 -25.27
CA GLU A 100 4.01 8.20 -24.47
C GLU A 100 3.90 7.87 -22.97
N GLU A 101 2.68 7.79 -22.41
CA GLU A 101 2.44 7.40 -21.04
C GLU A 101 2.94 5.97 -20.77
N TYR A 102 2.69 5.06 -21.72
CA TYR A 102 3.18 3.69 -21.65
C TYR A 102 4.71 3.63 -21.65
N ALA A 103 5.37 4.36 -22.56
CA ALA A 103 6.82 4.42 -22.61
C ALA A 103 7.42 5.01 -21.32
N ALA A 104 6.78 6.04 -20.75
CA ALA A 104 7.18 6.63 -19.49
C ALA A 104 7.06 5.64 -18.33
N LEU A 105 5.95 4.91 -18.20
CA LEU A 105 5.75 3.90 -17.15
C LEU A 105 6.73 2.73 -17.31
N HIS A 106 7.00 2.31 -18.54
CA HIS A 106 7.97 1.26 -18.79
C HIS A 106 9.40 1.67 -18.38
N GLN A 107 9.79 2.91 -18.69
CA GLN A 107 11.10 3.44 -18.26
C GLN A 107 11.17 3.57 -16.74
N LEU A 108 10.10 4.08 -16.10
CA LEU A 108 10.02 4.19 -14.66
C LEU A 108 10.13 2.83 -13.96
N ASN A 109 9.47 1.78 -14.48
CA ASN A 109 9.61 0.41 -13.97
C ASN A 109 11.07 -0.08 -14.07
N ALA A 110 11.73 0.15 -15.22
CA ALA A 110 13.12 -0.24 -15.43
C ALA A 110 14.06 0.46 -14.43
N ASP A 111 13.94 1.78 -14.29
CA ASP A 111 14.76 2.59 -13.39
C ASP A 111 14.53 2.21 -11.93
N TYR A 112 13.28 1.94 -11.56
CA TYR A 112 12.90 1.57 -10.21
C TYR A 112 13.45 0.18 -9.82
N ASN A 113 13.29 -0.80 -10.70
CA ASN A 113 13.85 -2.14 -10.49
C ASN A 113 15.37 -2.10 -10.41
N ALA A 114 16.03 -1.31 -11.27
CA ALA A 114 17.48 -1.14 -11.24
C ALA A 114 17.96 -0.54 -9.92
N LYS A 115 17.21 0.43 -9.37
CA LYS A 115 17.56 1.11 -8.12
C LYS A 115 17.27 0.26 -6.87
N PHE A 116 16.09 -0.36 -6.78
CA PHE A 116 15.60 -0.95 -5.55
C PHE A 116 15.64 -2.49 -5.53
N GLY A 117 15.59 -3.15 -6.69
CA GLY A 117 15.59 -4.61 -6.82
C GLY A 117 14.23 -5.26 -6.54
N PHE A 118 13.15 -4.46 -6.60
CA PHE A 118 11.76 -4.91 -6.47
C PHE A 118 10.81 -3.98 -7.23
N PRO A 119 9.56 -4.42 -7.56
CA PRO A 119 8.60 -3.62 -8.30
C PRO A 119 8.06 -2.45 -7.48
N PHE A 120 7.62 -1.40 -8.18
CA PHE A 120 6.88 -0.29 -7.59
C PHE A 120 5.47 -0.72 -7.20
N ILE A 121 5.09 -0.49 -5.95
CA ILE A 121 3.77 -0.83 -5.42
C ILE A 121 3.00 0.45 -5.10
N LEU A 122 1.77 0.53 -5.59
CA LEU A 122 0.86 1.65 -5.33
C LEU A 122 -0.59 1.15 -5.31
N ALA A 123 -1.34 1.52 -4.28
CA ALA A 123 -2.78 1.26 -4.18
C ALA A 123 -3.54 2.25 -5.08
N VAL A 124 -3.68 1.91 -6.35
CA VAL A 124 -4.25 2.80 -7.40
C VAL A 124 -5.72 3.14 -7.22
N LYS A 125 -6.48 2.38 -6.41
CA LYS A 125 -7.88 2.74 -6.07
C LYS A 125 -7.96 4.03 -5.26
N GLY A 126 -6.87 4.46 -4.64
CA GLY A 126 -6.81 5.64 -3.79
C GLY A 126 -7.70 5.53 -2.53
N PRO A 127 -7.59 6.46 -1.59
CA PRO A 127 -8.35 6.41 -0.34
C PRO A 127 -9.83 6.73 -0.53
N THR A 128 -10.21 7.51 -1.53
CA THR A 128 -11.60 7.88 -1.84
C THR A 128 -12.34 6.82 -2.66
N GLY A 129 -11.65 5.79 -3.14
CA GLY A 129 -12.23 4.75 -4.00
C GLY A 129 -12.42 5.15 -5.46
N ASN A 130 -12.19 6.42 -5.81
CA ASN A 130 -12.36 6.95 -7.18
C ASN A 130 -11.17 6.63 -8.10
N GLY A 131 -10.09 6.10 -7.53
CA GLY A 131 -8.86 5.80 -8.25
C GLY A 131 -7.93 7.02 -8.40
N LEU A 132 -6.64 6.74 -8.62
CA LEU A 132 -5.66 7.74 -9.03
C LEU A 132 -5.69 7.88 -10.55
N THR A 133 -5.54 9.11 -11.05
CA THR A 133 -5.35 9.31 -12.48
C THR A 133 -3.96 8.80 -12.92
N ARG A 134 -3.81 8.49 -14.21
CA ARG A 134 -2.52 8.08 -14.78
C ARG A 134 -1.41 9.09 -14.47
N GLN A 135 -1.73 10.37 -14.58
CA GLN A 135 -0.79 11.44 -14.26
C GLN A 135 -0.32 11.38 -12.81
N GLN A 136 -1.24 11.21 -11.85
CA GLN A 136 -0.91 11.04 -10.42
C GLN A 136 -0.07 9.79 -10.15
N VAL A 137 -0.33 8.70 -10.87
CA VAL A 137 0.50 7.49 -10.79
C VAL A 137 1.93 7.77 -11.24
N ILE A 138 2.12 8.41 -12.42
CA ILE A 138 3.44 8.75 -12.98
C ILE A 138 4.19 9.72 -12.04
N GLU A 139 3.53 10.74 -11.52
CA GLU A 139 4.10 11.70 -10.58
C GLU A 139 4.54 11.03 -9.28
N THR A 140 3.70 10.14 -8.73
CA THR A 140 4.03 9.38 -7.52
C THR A 140 5.23 8.46 -7.75
N PHE A 141 5.26 7.77 -8.88
CA PHE A 141 6.37 6.92 -9.28
C PHE A 141 7.68 7.72 -9.36
N THR A 142 7.68 8.83 -10.10
CA THR A 142 8.84 9.71 -10.29
C THR A 142 9.34 10.26 -8.94
N ARG A 143 8.43 10.62 -8.04
CA ARG A 143 8.77 11.13 -6.71
C ARG A 143 9.44 10.04 -5.87
N ARG A 144 8.85 8.84 -5.81
CA ARG A 144 9.34 7.73 -4.99
C ARG A 144 10.67 7.13 -5.48
N LEU A 145 11.01 7.31 -6.75
CA LEU A 145 12.36 7.01 -7.25
C LEU A 145 13.47 7.76 -6.51
N LYS A 146 13.17 8.86 -5.81
CA LYS A 146 14.16 9.64 -5.02
C LYS A 146 14.40 9.07 -3.63
N ASN A 147 13.54 8.17 -3.14
CA ASN A 147 13.62 7.61 -1.80
C ASN A 147 14.91 6.79 -1.58
N GLN A 148 15.26 6.59 -0.31
CA GLN A 148 16.26 5.61 0.08
C GLN A 148 15.63 4.21 0.07
N ARG A 149 16.45 3.16 -0.14
CA ARG A 149 15.96 1.79 -0.30
C ARG A 149 15.13 1.29 0.89
N ALA A 150 15.56 1.62 2.13
CA ALA A 150 14.86 1.20 3.34
C ALA A 150 13.48 1.88 3.45
N ASP A 151 13.41 3.18 3.18
CA ASP A 151 12.17 3.96 3.21
C ASP A 151 11.21 3.48 2.14
N GLU A 152 11.74 3.15 0.96
CA GLU A 152 10.93 2.70 -0.16
C GLU A 152 10.39 1.28 0.08
N MET A 153 11.17 0.40 0.72
CA MET A 153 10.68 -0.92 1.13
C MET A 153 9.52 -0.80 2.14
N ALA A 154 9.66 0.07 3.14
CA ALA A 154 8.59 0.34 4.12
C ALA A 154 7.35 0.91 3.43
N GLU A 155 7.54 1.82 2.47
CA GLU A 155 6.45 2.39 1.67
C GLU A 155 5.74 1.32 0.82
N CYS A 156 6.47 0.42 0.17
CA CYS A 156 5.88 -0.69 -0.57
C CYS A 156 5.03 -1.59 0.33
N LEU A 157 5.50 -1.94 1.53
CA LEU A 157 4.72 -2.73 2.49
C LEU A 157 3.45 -1.99 2.92
N ARG A 158 3.53 -0.69 3.16
CA ARG A 158 2.36 0.15 3.48
C ARG A 158 1.33 0.13 2.34
N GLN A 159 1.77 0.25 1.10
CA GLN A 159 0.89 0.19 -0.07
C GLN A 159 0.27 -1.21 -0.23
N ILE A 160 1.02 -2.29 0.04
CA ILE A 160 0.50 -3.66 0.05
C ILE A 160 -0.59 -3.81 1.12
N HIS A 161 -0.39 -3.31 2.33
CA HIS A 161 -1.41 -3.33 3.38
C HIS A 161 -2.66 -2.57 2.95
N ARG A 162 -2.50 -1.45 2.25
CA ARG A 162 -3.63 -0.70 1.70
C ARG A 162 -4.40 -1.49 0.65
N ILE A 163 -3.70 -2.17 -0.26
CA ILE A 163 -4.31 -3.05 -1.26
C ILE A 163 -5.06 -4.20 -0.56
N ALA A 164 -4.42 -4.84 0.42
CA ALA A 164 -5.02 -5.93 1.19
C ALA A 164 -6.28 -5.49 1.94
N GLU A 165 -6.28 -4.30 2.53
CA GLU A 165 -7.45 -3.72 3.19
C GLU A 165 -8.61 -3.51 2.21
N ILE A 166 -8.33 -2.94 1.03
CA ILE A 166 -9.34 -2.74 -0.01
C ILE A 166 -9.95 -4.08 -0.44
N ARG A 167 -9.11 -5.09 -0.71
CA ARG A 167 -9.54 -6.43 -1.10
C ARG A 167 -10.38 -7.11 -0.02
N LEU A 168 -9.97 -6.97 1.26
CA LEU A 168 -10.71 -7.53 2.38
C LEU A 168 -12.07 -6.82 2.59
N ASN A 169 -12.14 -5.50 2.43
CA ASN A 169 -13.39 -4.76 2.46
C ASN A 169 -14.33 -5.20 1.34
N ASP A 170 -13.81 -5.36 0.11
CA ASP A 170 -14.59 -5.85 -1.02
C ASP A 170 -15.09 -7.30 -0.78
N LEU A 171 -14.25 -8.19 -0.21
CA LEU A 171 -14.60 -9.58 0.13
C LEU A 171 -15.71 -9.66 1.17
N LEU A 172 -15.59 -8.90 2.25
CA LEU A 172 -16.53 -8.87 3.38
C LEU A 172 -17.67 -7.86 3.18
N LYS A 173 -17.69 -7.13 2.06
CA LYS A 173 -18.65 -6.05 1.75
C LYS A 173 -18.74 -4.99 2.85
N LEU A 174 -17.59 -4.56 3.35
CA LEU A 174 -17.50 -3.53 4.35
C LEU A 174 -17.41 -2.15 3.70
N GLU A 175 -18.01 -1.17 4.36
CA GLU A 175 -17.68 0.23 4.07
C GLU A 175 -16.22 0.52 4.45
N PRO A 176 -15.56 1.49 3.77
CA PRO A 176 -14.19 1.87 4.09
C PRO A 176 -14.02 2.21 5.56
N ASP A 177 -13.12 1.50 6.24
CA ASP A 177 -12.75 1.76 7.64
C ASP A 177 -11.38 2.45 7.68
N PHE A 178 -11.37 3.75 7.97
CA PHE A 178 -10.14 4.54 8.02
C PHE A 178 -9.37 4.42 9.35
N GLY A 179 -9.95 3.82 10.39
CA GLY A 179 -9.32 3.69 11.70
C GLY A 179 -7.97 2.97 11.65
N PRO A 180 -7.87 1.73 11.10
CA PRO A 180 -6.60 1.02 10.95
C PRO A 180 -5.58 1.78 10.11
N LEU A 181 -6.01 2.48 9.06
CA LEU A 181 -5.13 3.29 8.21
C LEU A 181 -4.51 4.46 8.99
N VAL A 182 -5.32 5.17 9.79
CA VAL A 182 -4.83 6.27 10.64
C VAL A 182 -3.83 5.75 11.67
N MET A 183 -4.11 4.61 12.30
CA MET A 183 -3.17 3.99 13.24
C MET A 183 -1.84 3.62 12.56
N GLN A 184 -1.88 3.00 11.38
CA GLN A 184 -0.69 2.68 10.60
C GLN A 184 0.12 3.93 10.23
N TRP A 185 -0.53 5.02 9.84
CA TRP A 185 0.13 6.29 9.57
C TRP A 185 0.78 6.88 10.82
N SER A 186 0.08 6.81 11.96
CA SER A 186 0.63 7.26 13.24
C SER A 186 1.86 6.46 13.65
N GLU A 187 1.85 5.14 13.51
CA GLU A 187 2.99 4.27 13.76
C GLU A 187 4.16 4.57 12.81
N THR A 188 3.86 4.82 11.53
CA THR A 188 4.88 5.14 10.52
C THR A 188 5.65 6.40 10.89
N ILE A 189 4.96 7.50 11.22
CA ILE A 189 5.63 8.74 11.59
C ILE A 189 6.19 8.69 13.02
N GLY A 190 5.55 7.94 13.91
CA GLY A 190 6.02 7.73 15.29
C GLY A 190 7.35 6.97 15.38
N ALA A 191 7.67 6.15 14.38
CA ALA A 191 8.97 5.49 14.27
C ALA A 191 10.14 6.44 13.93
N TRP A 192 9.84 7.68 13.55
CA TRP A 192 10.86 8.69 13.22
C TRP A 192 10.98 9.70 14.35
N SER A 193 11.51 9.25 15.48
CA SER A 193 11.78 10.10 16.63
C SER A 193 13.24 10.58 16.65
N GLU A 194 13.46 11.75 17.24
CA GLU A 194 14.80 12.26 17.56
C GLU A 194 15.31 11.76 18.91
N ALA A 195 14.45 11.13 19.70
CA ALA A 195 14.76 10.56 21.00
C ALA A 195 14.50 9.05 21.02
N ASP A 196 15.35 8.31 21.73
CA ASP A 196 15.24 6.85 21.85
C ASP A 196 14.16 6.43 22.86
N ASP A 197 13.83 7.31 23.80
CA ASP A 197 12.93 7.03 24.94
C ASP A 197 11.55 7.69 24.82
N GLY A 198 11.26 8.30 23.68
CA GLY A 198 9.98 8.97 23.44
C GLY A 198 9.79 9.49 22.03
N LEU A 199 8.61 10.05 21.79
CA LEU A 199 8.30 10.67 20.51
C LEU A 199 8.71 12.15 20.52
N THR A 200 9.75 12.47 19.77
CA THR A 200 10.24 13.85 19.63
C THR A 200 10.44 14.18 18.15
N CYS A 201 9.84 15.29 17.71
CA CYS A 201 9.97 15.81 16.36
C CYS A 201 10.13 17.34 16.46
N SER A 202 11.36 17.80 16.53
CA SER A 202 11.67 19.23 16.65
C SER A 202 11.53 19.93 15.31
N TYR A 203 11.18 21.22 15.36
CA TYR A 203 10.93 22.03 14.16
C TYR A 203 12.17 22.13 13.25
N MET A 204 11.94 21.95 11.94
CA MET A 204 12.94 22.06 10.85
C MET A 204 14.12 21.07 10.91
N THR A 205 14.09 20.10 11.79
CA THR A 205 15.04 18.98 11.82
C THR A 205 14.87 18.03 10.64
N PRO A 206 15.81 17.10 10.40
CA PRO A 206 15.65 16.06 9.39
C PRO A 206 14.40 15.20 9.62
N VAL A 207 14.06 14.89 10.88
CA VAL A 207 12.84 14.14 11.25
C VAL A 207 11.60 14.93 10.87
N HIS A 208 11.51 16.21 11.22
CA HIS A 208 10.39 17.05 10.84
C HIS A 208 10.20 17.12 9.32
N ARG A 209 11.29 17.34 8.57
CA ARG A 209 11.22 17.40 7.11
C ARG A 209 10.77 16.09 6.48
N ARG A 210 11.24 14.96 7.01
CA ARG A 210 10.82 13.63 6.57
C ARG A 210 9.33 13.39 6.85
N THR A 211 8.87 13.71 8.05
CA THR A 211 7.47 13.63 8.46
C THR A 211 6.58 14.51 7.58
N ALA A 212 6.98 15.76 7.35
CA ALA A 212 6.25 16.69 6.49
C ALA A 212 6.15 16.18 5.04
N ALA A 213 7.23 15.65 4.49
CA ALA A 213 7.23 15.05 3.15
C ALA A 213 6.27 13.88 3.06
N GLN A 214 6.27 12.97 4.04
CA GLN A 214 5.38 11.81 4.08
C GLN A 214 3.91 12.22 4.19
N ILE A 215 3.59 13.20 5.05
CA ILE A 215 2.23 13.73 5.16
C ILE A 215 1.77 14.35 3.84
N ALA A 216 2.63 15.14 3.17
CA ALA A 216 2.32 15.70 1.86
C ALA A 216 2.07 14.61 0.81
N ASP A 217 2.78 13.49 0.88
CA ASP A 217 2.58 12.35 -0.02
C ASP A 217 1.23 11.67 0.25
N TRP A 218 0.87 11.44 1.50
CA TRP A 218 -0.45 10.90 1.84
C TRP A 218 -1.61 11.83 1.43
N MET A 219 -1.43 13.16 1.55
CA MET A 219 -2.40 14.13 1.05
C MET A 219 -2.57 14.03 -0.48
N ARG A 220 -1.47 13.86 -1.24
CA ARG A 220 -1.54 13.66 -2.69
C ARG A 220 -2.20 12.35 -3.07
N GLU A 221 -1.88 11.27 -2.35
CA GLU A 221 -2.54 9.97 -2.52
C GLU A 221 -4.04 10.03 -2.21
N ALA A 222 -4.44 10.93 -1.29
CA ALA A 222 -5.84 11.21 -1.00
C ALA A 222 -6.53 12.08 -2.08
N GLY A 223 -5.82 12.49 -3.14
CA GLY A 223 -6.37 13.31 -4.22
C GLY A 223 -6.28 14.82 -3.99
N MET A 224 -5.51 15.26 -2.99
CA MET A 224 -5.28 16.69 -2.76
C MET A 224 -4.10 17.20 -3.59
N THR A 225 -4.13 18.47 -3.97
CA THR A 225 -2.90 19.21 -4.24
C THR A 225 -2.20 19.47 -2.92
N ALA A 226 -0.91 19.12 -2.78
CA ALA A 226 -0.20 19.28 -1.52
C ALA A 226 1.21 19.83 -1.73
N HIS A 227 1.61 20.75 -0.86
CA HIS A 227 2.96 21.34 -0.84
C HIS A 227 3.41 21.61 0.60
N ILE A 228 4.71 21.81 0.77
CA ILE A 228 5.29 22.26 2.04
C ILE A 228 5.65 23.72 1.83
N ASP A 229 5.14 24.61 2.70
CA ASP A 229 5.41 26.05 2.62
C ASP A 229 6.81 26.41 3.12
N ALA A 230 7.15 27.70 3.02
CA ALA A 230 8.48 28.21 3.37
C ALA A 230 8.82 28.07 4.87
N VAL A 231 7.81 27.88 5.71
CA VAL A 231 7.97 27.69 7.17
C VAL A 231 7.70 26.24 7.60
N GLY A 232 7.66 25.31 6.66
CA GLY A 232 7.59 23.87 6.94
C GLY A 232 6.20 23.33 7.22
N ASN A 233 5.12 24.09 7.06
CA ASN A 233 3.76 23.55 7.17
C ASN A 233 3.43 22.70 5.94
N VAL A 234 2.72 21.61 6.16
CA VAL A 234 2.13 20.80 5.07
C VAL A 234 0.74 21.35 4.77
N VAL A 235 0.55 21.81 3.55
CA VAL A 235 -0.72 22.39 3.08
C VAL A 235 -1.31 21.46 2.02
N GLY A 236 -2.51 20.92 2.28
CA GLY A 236 -3.28 20.11 1.32
C GLY A 236 -4.59 20.82 0.98
N ARG A 237 -5.02 20.74 -0.29
CA ARG A 237 -6.25 21.34 -0.77
C ARG A 237 -6.97 20.36 -1.71
N TYR A 238 -8.27 20.16 -1.48
CA TYR A 238 -9.18 19.61 -2.49
C TYR A 238 -9.62 20.74 -3.41
N GLU A 239 -9.45 20.55 -4.71
CA GLU A 239 -10.05 21.43 -5.69
C GLU A 239 -11.55 21.08 -5.84
N ALA A 240 -12.39 22.10 -5.88
CA ALA A 240 -13.84 21.96 -6.04
C ALA A 240 -14.22 21.71 -7.50
#